data_86caf133973d515ef4564e22d4e53432
#
_entry.id   86caf133973d515ef4564e22d4e53432
#
_cell.length_a   1.000
_cell.length_b   1.000
_cell.length_c   1.000
_cell.angle_alpha   90.00
_cell.angle_beta   90.00
_cell.angle_gamma   90.00
#
_symmetry.space_group_name_H-M   'P 1'
#
loop_
_entity.id
_entity.type
_entity.pdbx_description
1 polymer ?
#
loop_
_entity_poly.entity_id
_entity_poly.type
_entity_poly.pdbx_seq_one_letter_code
_entity_poly.pdbx_strand_id
1 'polypeptide(L)'
;MMNFQTLLFYAFSAILVFASLRVVTARNPVHAVLWLVLAFFTAAEHWLMLRAEFLAIVLVLVYVGAVMVLFLFVVMMLDINFDNLRKQFRSYLPVAATVGALVLIEMALTLLGTRLAVPAGSAPGPAAGGSNTKALGALVYTEYVYPFEIAAVILLVAIIAAIALTHRKRRETKYQNPAEQVKARPGDRLRILDLPSEKKPH
;
A
#
# COMPACT_ATOMS: atom_id res chain seq x y z
N MET A 1 16.28 -37.44 -2.53
CA MET A 1 16.52 -36.50 -3.65
C MET A 1 15.65 -35.28 -3.43
N MET A 2 16.23 -34.09 -3.41
CA MET A 2 15.43 -32.85 -3.32
C MET A 2 14.70 -32.65 -4.64
N ASN A 3 13.37 -32.57 -4.58
CA ASN A 3 12.57 -32.25 -5.75
C ASN A 3 12.82 -30.80 -6.19
N PHE A 4 12.76 -30.51 -7.49
CA PHE A 4 12.95 -29.17 -8.03
C PHE A 4 12.07 -28.12 -7.33
N GLN A 5 10.82 -28.45 -7.00
CA GLN A 5 9.91 -27.59 -6.24
C GLN A 5 10.44 -27.27 -4.83
N THR A 6 11.02 -28.25 -4.14
CA THR A 6 11.60 -28.05 -2.81
C THR A 6 12.80 -27.10 -2.87
N LEU A 7 13.62 -27.20 -3.92
CA LEU A 7 14.76 -26.31 -4.11
C LEU A 7 14.28 -24.88 -4.36
N LEU A 8 13.29 -24.68 -5.23
CA LEU A 8 12.69 -23.36 -5.47
C LEU A 8 12.09 -22.77 -4.20
N PHE A 9 11.37 -23.60 -3.41
CA PHE A 9 10.79 -23.14 -2.15
C PHE A 9 11.86 -22.58 -1.20
N TYR A 10 12.95 -23.30 -0.99
CA TYR A 10 14.02 -22.81 -0.11
C TYR A 10 14.74 -21.59 -0.70
N ALA A 11 14.92 -21.52 -2.02
CA ALA A 11 15.53 -20.37 -2.66
C ALA A 11 14.66 -19.10 -2.48
N PHE A 12 13.36 -19.16 -2.76
CA PHE A 12 12.45 -18.05 -2.55
C PHE A 12 12.29 -17.69 -1.07
N SER A 13 12.24 -18.69 -0.18
CA SER A 13 12.20 -18.44 1.27
C SER A 13 13.44 -17.69 1.75
N ALA A 14 14.61 -18.04 1.27
CA ALA A 14 15.85 -17.35 1.61
C ALA A 14 15.83 -15.87 1.11
N ILE A 15 15.37 -15.64 -0.11
CA ILE A 15 15.21 -14.29 -0.67
C ILE A 15 14.19 -13.50 0.14
N LEU A 16 13.05 -14.09 0.51
CA LEU A 16 12.00 -13.45 1.30
C LEU A 16 12.51 -13.02 2.68
N VAL A 17 13.20 -13.92 3.39
CA VAL A 17 13.80 -13.62 4.71
C VAL A 17 14.85 -12.52 4.57
N PHE A 18 15.73 -12.61 3.58
CA PHE A 18 16.76 -11.60 3.35
C PHE A 18 16.12 -10.23 3.01
N ALA A 19 15.15 -10.18 2.11
CA ALA A 19 14.43 -8.96 1.75
C ALA A 19 13.74 -8.34 2.98
N SER A 20 13.04 -9.15 3.78
CA SER A 20 12.36 -8.70 4.99
C SER A 20 13.34 -8.11 6.03
N LEU A 21 14.49 -8.75 6.24
CA LEU A 21 15.55 -8.21 7.09
C LEU A 21 16.08 -6.87 6.55
N ARG A 22 16.23 -6.77 5.23
CA ARG A 22 16.68 -5.52 4.59
C ARG A 22 15.65 -4.40 4.70
N VAL A 23 14.35 -4.71 4.65
CA VAL A 23 13.27 -3.72 4.89
C VAL A 23 13.44 -3.05 6.26
N VAL A 24 13.62 -3.86 7.30
CA VAL A 24 13.70 -3.37 8.69
C VAL A 24 15.04 -2.66 8.98
N THR A 25 16.14 -3.09 8.35
CA THR A 25 17.48 -2.55 8.60
C THR A 25 17.87 -1.41 7.66
N ALA A 26 17.11 -1.16 6.61
CA ALA A 26 17.43 -0.11 5.64
C ALA A 26 17.38 1.28 6.29
N ARG A 27 18.42 2.07 6.04
CA ARG A 27 18.52 3.45 6.56
C ARG A 27 17.72 4.44 5.71
N ASN A 28 17.68 4.18 4.41
CA ASN A 28 16.95 5.00 3.46
C ASN A 28 15.55 4.40 3.26
N PRO A 29 14.47 5.17 3.49
CA PRO A 29 13.10 4.68 3.34
C PRO A 29 12.76 4.24 1.93
N VAL A 30 13.32 4.88 0.90
CA VAL A 30 13.13 4.46 -0.49
C VAL A 30 13.70 3.05 -0.72
N HIS A 31 14.90 2.78 -0.18
CA HIS A 31 15.48 1.43 -0.26
C HIS A 31 14.65 0.42 0.55
N ALA A 32 14.10 0.81 1.70
CA ALA A 32 13.21 -0.06 2.47
C ALA A 32 11.99 -0.48 1.65
N VAL A 33 11.35 0.46 0.96
CA VAL A 33 10.19 0.18 0.10
C VAL A 33 10.57 -0.72 -1.08
N LEU A 34 11.72 -0.52 -1.71
CA LEU A 34 12.19 -1.40 -2.79
C LEU A 34 12.42 -2.84 -2.32
N TRP A 35 12.99 -3.02 -1.13
CA TRP A 35 13.12 -4.34 -0.52
C TRP A 35 11.76 -4.94 -0.15
N LEU A 36 10.79 -4.10 0.24
CA LEU A 36 9.43 -4.55 0.53
C LEU A 36 8.71 -5.02 -0.74
N VAL A 37 8.91 -4.33 -1.87
CA VAL A 37 8.43 -4.77 -3.19
C VAL A 37 8.97 -6.16 -3.52
N LEU A 38 10.27 -6.38 -3.34
CA LEU A 38 10.89 -7.70 -3.57
C LEU A 38 10.30 -8.76 -2.62
N ALA A 39 10.08 -8.44 -1.34
CA ALA A 39 9.49 -9.35 -0.38
C ALA A 39 8.07 -9.76 -0.77
N PHE A 40 7.23 -8.83 -1.20
CA PHE A 40 5.87 -9.15 -1.67
C PHE A 40 5.88 -9.96 -2.97
N PHE A 41 6.80 -9.66 -3.88
CA PHE A 41 6.91 -10.41 -5.13
C PHE A 41 7.30 -11.87 -4.86
N THR A 42 8.31 -12.09 -4.02
CA THR A 42 8.70 -13.44 -3.59
C THR A 42 7.61 -14.16 -2.78
N ALA A 43 6.82 -13.44 -1.99
CA ALA A 43 5.66 -14.03 -1.31
C ALA A 43 4.59 -14.48 -2.31
N ALA A 44 4.36 -13.73 -3.40
CA ALA A 44 3.45 -14.14 -4.46
C ALA A 44 3.91 -15.43 -5.16
N GLU A 45 5.22 -15.61 -5.34
CA GLU A 45 5.79 -16.87 -5.87
C GLU A 45 5.50 -18.07 -4.95
N HIS A 46 5.56 -17.88 -3.62
CA HIS A 46 5.14 -18.94 -2.68
C HIS A 46 3.65 -19.29 -2.83
N TRP A 47 2.78 -18.28 -3.00
CA TRP A 47 1.36 -18.53 -3.24
C TRP A 47 1.11 -19.31 -4.55
N LEU A 48 1.87 -19.00 -5.61
CA LEU A 48 1.81 -19.78 -6.86
C LEU A 48 2.23 -21.24 -6.66
N MET A 49 3.29 -21.48 -5.87
CA MET A 49 3.72 -22.84 -5.53
C MET A 49 2.64 -23.62 -4.76
N LEU A 50 1.85 -22.92 -3.94
CA LEU A 50 0.71 -23.47 -3.20
C LEU A 50 -0.57 -23.60 -4.05
N ARG A 51 -0.53 -23.32 -5.35
CA ARG A 51 -1.68 -23.29 -6.25
C ARG A 51 -2.75 -22.26 -5.89
N ALA A 52 -2.39 -21.25 -5.11
CA ALA A 52 -3.27 -20.13 -4.75
C ALA A 52 -3.09 -18.98 -5.76
N GLU A 53 -3.43 -19.23 -7.02
CA GLU A 53 -3.19 -18.32 -8.16
C GLU A 53 -3.87 -16.94 -7.95
N PHE A 54 -5.12 -16.93 -7.49
CA PHE A 54 -5.87 -15.70 -7.24
C PHE A 54 -5.14 -14.82 -6.23
N LEU A 55 -4.70 -15.40 -5.12
CA LEU A 55 -4.03 -14.68 -4.05
C LEU A 55 -2.67 -14.11 -4.51
N ALA A 56 -1.93 -14.85 -5.30
CA ALA A 56 -0.66 -14.40 -5.88
C ALA A 56 -0.86 -13.21 -6.83
N ILE A 57 -1.85 -13.29 -7.72
CA ILE A 57 -2.16 -12.22 -8.68
C ILE A 57 -2.62 -10.96 -7.96
N VAL A 58 -3.52 -11.07 -6.97
CA VAL A 58 -3.99 -9.93 -6.17
C VAL A 58 -2.85 -9.29 -5.40
N LEU A 59 -1.95 -10.08 -4.82
CA LEU A 59 -0.77 -9.55 -4.13
C LEU A 59 0.11 -8.71 -5.05
N VAL A 60 0.37 -9.18 -6.26
CA VAL A 60 1.19 -8.45 -7.24
C VAL A 60 0.45 -7.23 -7.79
N LEU A 61 -0.81 -7.36 -8.22
CA LEU A 61 -1.55 -6.26 -8.84
C LEU A 61 -1.87 -5.14 -7.84
N VAL A 62 -2.41 -5.49 -6.68
CA VAL A 62 -2.90 -4.51 -5.72
C VAL A 62 -1.79 -4.04 -4.78
N TYR A 63 -1.09 -4.98 -4.11
CA TYR A 63 -0.07 -4.58 -3.14
C TYR A 63 1.18 -4.03 -3.81
N VAL A 64 1.74 -4.75 -4.78
CA VAL A 64 2.95 -4.28 -5.46
C VAL A 64 2.62 -3.18 -6.46
N GLY A 65 1.65 -3.41 -7.35
CA GLY A 65 1.36 -2.51 -8.46
C GLY A 65 0.70 -1.20 -8.05
N ALA A 66 -0.26 -1.21 -7.12
CA ALA A 66 -0.97 0.00 -6.71
C ALA A 66 -0.42 0.59 -5.41
N VAL A 67 -0.42 -0.19 -4.31
CA VAL A 67 -0.14 0.33 -2.96
C VAL A 67 1.34 0.67 -2.80
N MET A 68 2.26 -0.23 -3.20
CA MET A 68 3.69 0.02 -3.01
C MET A 68 4.23 1.11 -3.92
N VAL A 69 3.73 1.20 -5.16
CA VAL A 69 4.11 2.29 -6.07
C VAL A 69 3.66 3.64 -5.51
N LEU A 70 2.41 3.73 -5.01
CA LEU A 70 1.92 4.94 -4.36
C LEU A 70 2.75 5.27 -3.11
N PHE A 71 3.04 4.28 -2.29
CA PHE A 71 3.86 4.44 -1.08
C PHE A 71 5.28 4.90 -1.41
N LEU A 72 5.87 4.39 -2.48
CA LEU A 72 7.17 4.84 -2.97
C LEU A 72 7.16 6.33 -3.32
N PHE A 73 6.15 6.80 -4.04
CA PHE A 73 6.00 8.22 -4.34
C PHE A 73 5.87 9.07 -3.08
N VAL A 74 5.04 8.64 -2.13
CA VAL A 74 4.84 9.36 -0.87
C VAL A 74 6.15 9.47 -0.08
N VAL A 75 6.87 8.36 0.07
CA VAL A 75 8.15 8.32 0.81
C VAL A 75 9.23 9.16 0.13
N MET A 76 9.25 9.21 -1.20
CA MET A 76 10.18 10.03 -1.96
C MET A 76 9.86 11.54 -1.84
N MET A 77 8.57 11.90 -1.69
CA MET A 77 8.15 13.31 -1.55
C MET A 77 8.23 13.83 -0.11
N LEU A 78 8.24 12.94 0.89
CA LEU A 78 8.35 13.32 2.30
C LEU A 78 9.81 13.44 2.70
N ASP A 79 10.21 14.65 3.05
CA ASP A 79 11.52 14.92 3.66
C ASP A 79 11.47 14.59 5.17
N ILE A 80 11.65 13.29 5.49
CA ILE A 80 11.58 12.81 6.88
C ILE A 80 12.97 12.87 7.50
N ASN A 81 13.10 13.62 8.59
CA ASN A 81 14.33 13.67 9.37
C ASN A 81 14.45 12.43 10.27
N PHE A 82 15.22 11.44 9.80
CA PHE A 82 15.40 10.14 10.48
C PHE A 82 16.35 10.20 11.69
N ASP A 83 17.17 11.23 11.83
CA ASP A 83 18.16 11.30 12.90
C ASP A 83 17.52 11.42 14.29
N ASN A 84 16.38 12.07 14.40
CA ASN A 84 15.62 12.16 15.65
C ASN A 84 14.90 10.85 16.02
N LEU A 85 14.44 10.08 15.04
CA LEU A 85 13.77 8.81 15.28
C LEU A 85 14.74 7.72 15.79
N ARG A 86 16.00 7.77 15.37
CA ARG A 86 17.03 6.81 15.80
C ARG A 86 17.43 6.93 17.25
N LYS A 87 17.39 8.13 17.83
CA LYS A 87 17.76 8.34 19.24
C LYS A 87 16.82 7.61 20.20
N GLN A 88 15.56 7.47 19.85
CA GLN A 88 14.56 6.79 20.67
C GLN A 88 14.54 5.26 20.48
N PHE A 89 15.09 4.74 19.35
CA PHE A 89 15.06 3.31 19.04
C PHE A 89 15.73 2.44 20.12
N ARG A 90 16.86 2.90 20.68
CA ARG A 90 17.57 2.16 21.73
C ARG A 90 16.76 2.00 23.02
N SER A 91 15.92 2.96 23.34
CA SER A 91 15.07 2.93 24.54
C SER A 91 13.95 1.88 24.43
N TYR A 92 13.43 1.67 23.22
CA TYR A 92 12.34 0.71 22.96
C TYR A 92 12.83 -0.69 22.58
N LEU A 93 14.13 -0.86 22.37
CA LEU A 93 14.72 -2.14 21.94
C LEU A 93 14.37 -3.31 22.89
N PRO A 94 14.47 -3.19 24.24
CA PRO A 94 14.13 -4.30 25.13
C PRO A 94 12.66 -4.70 25.03
N VAL A 95 11.75 -3.74 24.96
CA VAL A 95 10.31 -4.00 24.82
C VAL A 95 10.01 -4.65 23.45
N ALA A 96 10.58 -4.13 22.38
CA ALA A 96 10.42 -4.69 21.05
C ALA A 96 11.00 -6.12 20.94
N ALA A 97 12.14 -6.38 21.57
CA ALA A 97 12.75 -7.70 21.60
C ALA A 97 11.89 -8.71 22.39
N THR A 98 11.29 -8.29 23.51
CA THR A 98 10.41 -9.15 24.32
C THR A 98 9.14 -9.51 23.52
N VAL A 99 8.49 -8.52 22.90
CA VAL A 99 7.30 -8.76 22.08
C VAL A 99 7.64 -9.64 20.87
N GLY A 100 8.76 -9.35 20.19
CA GLY A 100 9.22 -10.15 19.06
C GLY A 100 9.52 -11.60 19.44
N ALA A 101 10.17 -11.83 20.57
CA ALA A 101 10.43 -13.17 21.09
C ALA A 101 9.12 -13.91 21.43
N LEU A 102 8.17 -13.23 22.05
CA LEU A 102 6.87 -13.80 22.38
C LEU A 102 6.11 -14.26 21.13
N VAL A 103 6.04 -13.41 20.10
CA VAL A 103 5.40 -13.75 18.80
C VAL A 103 6.12 -14.92 18.12
N LEU A 104 7.46 -14.95 18.16
CA LEU A 104 8.22 -16.07 17.58
C LEU A 104 7.94 -17.39 18.33
N ILE A 105 7.86 -17.37 19.67
CA ILE A 105 7.55 -18.54 20.48
C ILE A 105 6.12 -19.02 20.18
N GLU A 106 5.15 -18.12 20.14
CA GLU A 106 3.77 -18.45 19.82
C GLU A 106 3.64 -19.10 18.43
N MET A 107 4.31 -18.51 17.43
CA MET A 107 4.34 -19.08 16.08
C MET A 107 5.03 -20.44 16.02
N ALA A 108 6.13 -20.62 16.76
CA ALA A 108 6.81 -21.90 16.85
C ALA A 108 5.94 -22.97 17.52
N LEU A 109 5.23 -22.63 18.60
CA LEU A 109 4.33 -23.55 19.30
C LEU A 109 3.14 -23.96 18.41
N THR A 110 2.55 -23.02 17.64
CA THR A 110 1.46 -23.34 16.71
C THR A 110 1.93 -24.27 15.59
N LEU A 111 3.10 -24.02 15.00
CA LEU A 111 3.69 -24.89 13.98
C LEU A 111 4.03 -26.28 14.52
N LEU A 112 4.53 -26.36 15.75
CA LEU A 112 4.82 -27.65 16.39
C LEU A 112 3.54 -28.40 16.73
N GLY A 113 2.52 -27.67 17.24
CA GLY A 113 1.22 -28.23 17.57
C GLY A 113 0.46 -28.78 16.34
N THR A 114 0.52 -28.09 15.21
CA THR A 114 -0.09 -28.56 13.96
C THR A 114 0.61 -29.80 13.40
N ARG A 115 1.92 -29.92 13.56
CA ARG A 115 2.65 -31.16 13.17
C ARG A 115 2.27 -32.36 14.02
N LEU A 116 1.88 -32.14 15.27
CA LEU A 116 1.46 -33.20 16.18
C LEU A 116 -0.03 -33.56 16.02
N ALA A 117 -0.87 -32.63 15.56
CA ALA A 117 -2.32 -32.77 15.55
C ALA A 117 -2.96 -33.08 14.19
N VAL A 118 -2.29 -32.78 13.07
CA VAL A 118 -2.87 -32.98 11.73
C VAL A 118 -2.14 -34.08 10.99
N PRO A 119 -2.84 -35.23 10.72
CA PRO A 119 -2.32 -36.25 9.81
C PRO A 119 -2.07 -35.63 8.43
N ALA A 120 -0.89 -35.89 7.85
CA ALA A 120 -0.43 -35.31 6.58
C ALA A 120 -1.35 -35.60 5.34
N GLY A 121 -2.50 -36.22 5.53
CA GLY A 121 -3.47 -36.57 4.47
C GLY A 121 -4.77 -35.79 4.45
N SER A 122 -4.97 -34.83 5.35
CA SER A 122 -6.28 -34.15 5.50
C SER A 122 -6.36 -32.74 4.87
N ALA A 123 -5.30 -32.28 4.19
CA ALA A 123 -5.43 -31.09 3.37
C ALA A 123 -6.32 -31.39 2.14
N PRO A 124 -7.42 -30.65 1.89
CA PRO A 124 -8.17 -30.81 0.66
C PRO A 124 -7.23 -30.65 -0.53
N GLY A 125 -7.08 -31.71 -1.30
CA GLY A 125 -6.31 -31.65 -2.56
C GLY A 125 -6.88 -30.53 -3.44
N PRO A 126 -6.06 -29.91 -4.31
CA PRO A 126 -6.58 -28.95 -5.26
C PRO A 126 -7.69 -29.62 -6.06
N ALA A 127 -8.85 -28.97 -6.15
CA ALA A 127 -9.99 -29.48 -6.92
C ALA A 127 -9.50 -29.88 -8.31
N ALA A 128 -9.66 -31.14 -8.65
CA ALA A 128 -9.16 -31.71 -9.87
C ALA A 128 -9.70 -30.94 -11.08
N GLY A 129 -8.83 -30.19 -11.79
CA GLY A 129 -9.11 -29.63 -13.10
C GLY A 129 -9.78 -28.24 -13.15
N GLY A 130 -9.96 -27.52 -12.04
CA GLY A 130 -10.58 -26.19 -12.02
C GLY A 130 -9.59 -25.04 -11.75
N SER A 131 -9.80 -23.88 -12.38
CA SER A 131 -9.10 -22.64 -12.01
C SER A 131 -9.46 -22.23 -10.59
N ASN A 132 -8.44 -22.02 -9.74
CA ASN A 132 -8.61 -21.51 -8.36
C ASN A 132 -9.40 -20.19 -8.34
N THR A 133 -9.14 -19.30 -9.28
CA THR A 133 -9.85 -18.01 -9.43
C THR A 133 -11.34 -18.20 -9.69
N LYS A 134 -11.72 -19.15 -10.55
CA LYS A 134 -13.12 -19.44 -10.87
C LYS A 134 -13.85 -20.04 -9.67
N ALA A 135 -13.23 -20.96 -8.95
CA ALA A 135 -13.81 -21.58 -7.77
C ALA A 135 -14.04 -20.57 -6.65
N LEU A 136 -13.05 -19.71 -6.36
CA LEU A 136 -13.18 -18.62 -5.39
C LEU A 136 -14.22 -17.59 -5.83
N GLY A 137 -14.24 -17.21 -7.10
CA GLY A 137 -15.24 -16.29 -7.63
C GLY A 137 -16.66 -16.83 -7.44
N ALA A 138 -16.90 -18.10 -7.78
CA ALA A 138 -18.21 -18.71 -7.54
C ALA A 138 -18.62 -18.65 -6.07
N LEU A 139 -17.70 -18.98 -5.15
CA LEU A 139 -17.97 -18.98 -3.71
C LEU A 139 -18.26 -17.57 -3.17
N VAL A 140 -17.46 -16.57 -3.57
CA VAL A 140 -17.58 -15.18 -3.13
C VAL A 140 -18.89 -14.54 -3.61
N TYR A 141 -19.31 -14.85 -4.83
CA TYR A 141 -20.53 -14.26 -5.41
C TYR A 141 -21.82 -15.05 -5.12
N THR A 142 -21.74 -16.19 -4.41
CA THR A 142 -22.93 -16.96 -4.02
C THR A 142 -23.09 -17.06 -2.51
N GLU A 143 -22.14 -17.71 -1.83
CA GLU A 143 -22.26 -17.95 -0.38
C GLU A 143 -21.77 -16.76 0.46
N TYR A 144 -20.73 -16.04 -0.02
CA TYR A 144 -20.10 -14.93 0.71
C TYR A 144 -20.43 -13.56 0.12
N VAL A 145 -21.60 -13.41 -0.53
CA VAL A 145 -22.05 -12.12 -1.09
C VAL A 145 -22.13 -11.04 -0.04
N TYR A 146 -22.68 -11.32 1.13
CA TYR A 146 -22.83 -10.33 2.20
C TYR A 146 -21.49 -9.78 2.73
N PRO A 147 -20.50 -10.58 3.10
CA PRO A 147 -19.15 -10.09 3.42
C PRO A 147 -18.49 -9.34 2.27
N PHE A 148 -18.73 -9.75 1.03
CA PHE A 148 -18.20 -9.08 -0.16
C PHE A 148 -18.79 -7.67 -0.32
N GLU A 149 -20.10 -7.49 -0.14
CA GLU A 149 -20.74 -6.19 -0.19
C GLU A 149 -20.26 -5.26 0.94
N ILE A 150 -20.09 -5.80 2.16
CA ILE A 150 -19.52 -5.02 3.28
C ILE A 150 -18.11 -4.55 2.94
N ALA A 151 -17.27 -5.40 2.36
CA ALA A 151 -15.94 -5.00 1.93
C ALA A 151 -15.98 -3.88 0.88
N ALA A 152 -16.92 -3.93 -0.06
CA ALA A 152 -17.13 -2.87 -1.05
C ALA A 152 -17.51 -1.53 -0.40
N VAL A 153 -18.40 -1.56 0.62
CA VAL A 153 -18.77 -0.35 1.37
C VAL A 153 -17.58 0.22 2.15
N ILE A 154 -16.77 -0.64 2.78
CA ILE A 154 -15.55 -0.20 3.47
C ILE A 154 -14.59 0.49 2.50
N LEU A 155 -14.38 -0.07 1.30
CA LEU A 155 -13.55 0.54 0.25
C LEU A 155 -14.12 1.89 -0.21
N LEU A 156 -15.44 1.99 -0.37
CA LEU A 156 -16.10 3.25 -0.72
C LEU A 156 -15.86 4.33 0.35
N VAL A 157 -16.03 3.99 1.62
CA VAL A 157 -15.76 4.90 2.74
C VAL A 157 -14.29 5.32 2.75
N ALA A 158 -13.36 4.40 2.52
CA ALA A 158 -11.94 4.69 2.45
C ALA A 158 -11.60 5.69 1.33
N ILE A 159 -12.20 5.54 0.15
CA ILE A 159 -12.02 6.46 -0.98
C ILE A 159 -12.55 7.86 -0.62
N ILE A 160 -13.76 7.95 -0.07
CA ILE A 160 -14.35 9.23 0.35
C ILE A 160 -13.49 9.90 1.41
N ALA A 161 -13.03 9.14 2.42
CA ALA A 161 -12.16 9.64 3.48
C ALA A 161 -10.82 10.17 2.91
N ALA A 162 -10.20 9.43 1.99
CA ALA A 162 -8.95 9.86 1.34
C ALA A 162 -9.13 11.19 0.58
N ILE A 163 -10.23 11.33 -0.18
CA ILE A 163 -10.54 12.57 -0.90
C ILE A 163 -10.83 13.71 0.07
N ALA A 164 -11.61 13.48 1.12
CA ALA A 164 -11.97 14.49 2.10
C ALA A 164 -10.74 15.02 2.87
N LEU A 165 -9.80 14.13 3.25
CA LEU A 165 -8.57 14.49 3.95
C LEU A 165 -7.59 15.26 3.06
N THR A 166 -7.54 14.95 1.78
CA THR A 166 -6.64 15.62 0.83
C THR A 166 -7.24 16.90 0.24
N HIS A 167 -8.56 17.07 0.36
CA HIS A 167 -9.26 18.24 -0.20
C HIS A 167 -8.93 19.51 0.58
N ARG A 168 -8.02 20.31 0.05
CA ARG A 168 -7.65 21.62 0.62
C ARG A 168 -8.31 22.75 -0.17
N LYS A 169 -9.26 23.44 0.47
CA LYS A 169 -9.83 24.66 -0.08
C LYS A 169 -8.78 25.78 0.02
N ARG A 170 -8.24 26.23 -1.11
CA ARG A 170 -7.31 27.37 -1.12
C ARG A 170 -8.06 28.64 -0.75
N ARG A 171 -7.71 29.29 0.37
CA ARG A 171 -8.35 30.53 0.85
C ARG A 171 -8.05 31.76 -0.02
N GLU A 172 -7.00 31.72 -0.83
CA GLU A 172 -6.50 32.88 -1.60
C GLU A 172 -6.55 32.65 -3.13
N THR A 173 -7.47 31.87 -3.61
CA THR A 173 -7.70 31.85 -5.06
C THR A 173 -8.47 33.12 -5.43
N LYS A 174 -7.89 33.96 -6.29
CA LYS A 174 -8.61 35.03 -6.97
C LYS A 174 -9.63 34.42 -7.94
N TYR A 175 -10.62 33.72 -7.37
CA TYR A 175 -11.69 33.12 -8.14
C TYR A 175 -12.55 34.23 -8.71
N GLN A 176 -12.61 34.31 -10.02
CA GLN A 176 -13.47 35.23 -10.71
C GLN A 176 -14.67 34.45 -11.22
N ASN A 177 -15.86 34.92 -10.85
CA ASN A 177 -17.10 34.32 -11.33
C ASN A 177 -17.33 34.69 -12.80
N PRO A 178 -17.32 33.75 -13.76
CA PRO A 178 -17.51 34.05 -15.17
C PRO A 178 -18.82 34.79 -15.45
N ALA A 179 -19.89 34.52 -14.72
CA ALA A 179 -21.18 35.18 -14.87
C ALA A 179 -21.17 36.66 -14.47
N GLU A 180 -20.32 37.05 -13.53
CA GLU A 180 -20.14 38.47 -13.16
C GLU A 180 -19.21 39.19 -14.12
N GLN A 181 -18.21 38.49 -14.68
CA GLN A 181 -17.34 39.08 -15.71
C GLN A 181 -18.06 39.42 -16.98
N VAL A 182 -18.97 38.57 -17.44
CA VAL A 182 -19.78 38.79 -18.63
C VAL A 182 -20.75 39.98 -18.45
N LYS A 183 -21.19 40.24 -17.20
CA LYS A 183 -22.08 41.39 -16.86
C LYS A 183 -21.34 42.71 -16.68
N ALA A 184 -20.00 42.70 -16.58
CA ALA A 184 -19.22 43.90 -16.36
C ALA A 184 -19.31 44.86 -17.54
N ARG A 185 -19.82 46.08 -17.28
CA ARG A 185 -19.92 47.16 -18.30
C ARG A 185 -18.73 48.10 -18.19
N PRO A 186 -18.31 48.75 -19.30
CA PRO A 186 -17.22 49.73 -19.27
C PRO A 186 -17.42 50.84 -18.22
N GLY A 187 -18.65 51.34 -18.07
CA GLY A 187 -18.99 52.40 -17.10
C GLY A 187 -18.77 52.03 -15.64
N ASP A 188 -18.77 50.72 -15.30
CA ASP A 188 -18.57 50.25 -13.91
C ASP A 188 -17.08 50.08 -13.55
N ARG A 189 -16.20 50.08 -14.56
CA ARG A 189 -14.77 49.74 -14.38
C ARG A 189 -13.80 50.79 -14.95
N LEU A 190 -14.24 51.69 -15.78
CA LEU A 190 -13.42 52.73 -16.40
C LEU A 190 -13.79 54.11 -15.82
N ARG A 191 -12.82 54.78 -15.23
CA ARG A 191 -12.91 56.17 -14.86
C ARG A 191 -11.94 56.95 -15.74
N ILE A 192 -12.50 57.87 -16.52
CA ILE A 192 -11.70 58.79 -17.35
C ILE A 192 -11.11 59.86 -16.36
N LEU A 193 -9.80 59.91 -16.29
CA LEU A 193 -9.06 60.93 -15.53
C LEU A 193 -8.52 61.93 -16.53
N ASP A 194 -8.91 63.21 -16.35
CA ASP A 194 -8.35 64.33 -17.14
C ASP A 194 -7.05 64.74 -16.44
N LEU A 195 -5.92 64.24 -16.98
CA LEU A 195 -4.59 64.57 -16.46
C LEU A 195 -3.95 65.64 -17.33
N PRO A 196 -3.42 66.72 -16.76
CA PRO A 196 -2.70 67.73 -17.54
C PRO A 196 -1.46 67.08 -18.19
N SER A 197 -1.21 67.41 -19.46
CA SER A 197 -0.06 66.87 -20.19
C SER A 197 1.26 67.31 -19.51
N GLU A 198 2.19 66.36 -19.33
CA GLU A 198 3.53 66.70 -18.86
C GLU A 198 4.20 67.69 -19.82
N LYS A 199 4.67 68.84 -19.28
CA LYS A 199 5.51 69.75 -20.05
C LYS A 199 6.88 69.08 -20.21
N LYS A 200 7.32 68.87 -21.45
CA LYS A 200 8.70 68.44 -21.73
C LYS A 200 9.68 69.37 -21.05
N PRO A 201 10.63 68.85 -20.24
CA PRO A 201 11.72 69.66 -19.75
C PRO A 201 12.54 70.17 -20.98
N HIS A 202 12.81 71.49 -21.04
CA HIS A 202 13.69 72.12 -22.02
C HIS A 202 15.15 71.74 -21.76
#